data_a7ca9314c581ef1606558ab924ff7c49
#
_entry.id   a7ca9314c581ef1606558ab924ff7c49
#
_cell.length_a   1.000
_cell.length_b   1.000
_cell.length_c   1.000
_cell.angle_alpha   90.00
_cell.angle_beta   90.00
_cell.angle_gamma   90.00
#
_symmetry.space_group_name_H-M   'P 1'
#
loop_
_entity.id
_entity.type
_entity.pdbx_description
1 polymer ?
#
loop_
_entity_poly.entity_id
_entity_poly.type
_entity_poly.pdbx_seq_one_letter_code
_entity_poly.pdbx_strand_id
1 'polypeptide(L)'
;MKRLFYLLAAAAFTACGSATPLSVMTFNMRYDNPEDGQNNWRFRRERIAGVIKAQEVDVLGTQELLSNQFNDLSGLLTGYQGVGVGRLDGAESGEYCAVFFRKDRFTLLDSGTFWLSETP
;
A
#
# COMPACT_ATOMS: atom_id res chain seq x y z
N MET A 1 -36.17 60.92 15.65
CA MET A 1 -35.77 59.95 14.62
C MET A 1 -34.66 59.02 15.21
N LYS A 2 -34.99 57.79 15.62
CA LYS A 2 -34.00 56.86 16.20
C LYS A 2 -33.46 56.00 15.06
N ARG A 3 -32.15 56.09 14.78
CA ARG A 3 -31.47 55.25 13.80
C ARG A 3 -31.05 53.97 14.50
N LEU A 4 -31.63 52.84 14.04
CA LEU A 4 -31.31 51.49 14.52
C LEU A 4 -30.14 50.97 13.68
N PHE A 5 -28.96 50.78 14.30
CA PHE A 5 -27.81 50.14 13.66
C PHE A 5 -27.92 48.65 13.84
N TYR A 6 -28.10 47.91 12.74
CA TYR A 6 -27.97 46.46 12.71
C TYR A 6 -26.48 46.08 12.53
N LEU A 7 -25.90 45.49 13.56
CA LEU A 7 -24.58 44.85 13.45
C LEU A 7 -24.82 43.48 12.81
N LEU A 8 -24.37 43.29 11.55
CA LEU A 8 -24.24 41.99 10.95
C LEU A 8 -22.96 41.32 11.50
N ALA A 9 -23.11 40.35 12.38
CA ALA A 9 -22.01 39.48 12.78
C ALA A 9 -21.80 38.42 11.69
N ALA A 10 -20.78 38.57 10.86
CA ALA A 10 -20.35 37.55 9.94
C ALA A 10 -19.62 36.43 10.71
N ALA A 11 -20.27 35.29 10.94
CA ALA A 11 -19.62 34.10 11.48
C ALA A 11 -18.76 33.46 10.38
N ALA A 12 -17.46 33.63 10.47
CA ALA A 12 -16.51 32.92 9.64
C ALA A 12 -16.44 31.45 10.13
N PHE A 13 -17.11 30.56 9.43
CA PHE A 13 -16.92 29.13 9.60
C PHE A 13 -15.57 28.75 8.98
N THR A 14 -14.54 28.62 9.78
CA THR A 14 -13.31 27.91 9.38
C THR A 14 -13.65 26.42 9.26
N ALA A 15 -13.85 25.94 8.04
CA ALA A 15 -13.92 24.51 7.75
C ALA A 15 -12.54 23.91 8.06
N CYS A 16 -12.39 23.36 9.26
CA CYS A 16 -11.26 22.51 9.59
C CYS A 16 -11.44 21.24 8.76
N GLY A 17 -10.75 21.12 7.64
CA GLY A 17 -10.73 19.91 6.83
C GLY A 17 -10.21 18.78 7.71
N SER A 18 -11.06 17.80 8.03
CA SER A 18 -10.65 16.59 8.73
C SER A 18 -9.62 15.87 7.86
N ALA A 19 -8.38 15.79 8.30
CA ALA A 19 -7.38 14.97 7.63
C ALA A 19 -7.87 13.53 7.62
N THR A 20 -7.99 12.93 6.44
CA THR A 20 -8.36 11.52 6.33
C THR A 20 -7.20 10.69 6.91
N PRO A 21 -7.45 9.81 7.88
CA PRO A 21 -6.39 8.97 8.46
C PRO A 21 -5.70 8.13 7.37
N LEU A 22 -4.39 7.91 7.53
CA LEU A 22 -3.60 7.03 6.68
C LEU A 22 -3.36 5.71 7.39
N SER A 23 -3.82 4.60 6.80
CA SER A 23 -3.57 3.25 7.28
C SER A 23 -2.35 2.65 6.56
N VAL A 24 -1.29 2.37 7.31
CA VAL A 24 -0.05 1.78 6.79
C VAL A 24 0.19 0.42 7.43
N MET A 25 0.52 -0.57 6.62
CA MET A 25 0.87 -1.93 7.07
C MET A 25 2.25 -2.32 6.53
N THR A 26 3.03 -3.01 7.34
CA THR A 26 4.20 -3.78 6.88
C THR A 26 3.92 -5.25 7.08
N PHE A 27 4.22 -6.08 6.08
CA PHE A 27 3.87 -7.49 6.10
C PHE A 27 4.93 -8.31 5.35
N ASN A 28 5.70 -9.10 6.10
CA ASN A 28 6.56 -10.12 5.50
C ASN A 28 5.68 -11.25 4.96
N MET A 29 5.77 -11.51 3.65
CA MET A 29 4.91 -12.46 2.97
C MET A 29 5.41 -13.90 3.07
N ARG A 30 6.62 -14.12 3.55
CA ARG A 30 7.32 -15.39 3.44
C ARG A 30 7.41 -15.83 1.97
N TYR A 31 8.59 -15.94 1.42
CA TYR A 31 8.76 -16.34 0.02
C TYR A 31 8.11 -17.72 -0.27
N ASP A 32 7.80 -17.96 -1.51
CA ASP A 32 7.17 -19.22 -1.98
C ASP A 32 8.19 -20.35 -1.92
N ASN A 33 8.23 -21.04 -0.76
CA ASN A 33 9.10 -22.18 -0.55
C ASN A 33 8.32 -23.48 -0.77
N PRO A 34 8.72 -24.35 -1.71
CA PRO A 34 8.09 -25.65 -1.93
C PRO A 34 8.05 -26.55 -0.69
N GLU A 35 8.99 -26.38 0.24
CA GLU A 35 9.11 -27.17 1.46
C GLU A 35 8.13 -26.76 2.57
N ASP A 36 7.42 -25.64 2.42
CA ASP A 36 6.47 -25.14 3.43
C ASP A 36 5.17 -25.99 3.52
N GLY A 37 5.02 -27.03 2.71
CA GLY A 37 3.91 -27.99 2.78
C GLY A 37 2.55 -27.28 2.68
N GLN A 38 1.70 -27.43 3.71
CA GLN A 38 0.38 -26.77 3.77
C GLN A 38 0.46 -25.26 4.03
N ASN A 39 1.63 -24.74 4.40
CA ASN A 39 1.88 -23.31 4.53
C ASN A 39 2.49 -22.69 3.26
N ASN A 40 2.60 -23.47 2.18
CA ASN A 40 3.07 -22.99 0.90
C ASN A 40 2.21 -21.84 0.39
N TRP A 41 2.80 -20.93 -0.40
CA TRP A 41 2.16 -19.72 -0.91
C TRP A 41 0.80 -19.96 -1.55
N ARG A 42 0.65 -20.97 -2.39
CA ARG A 42 -0.59 -21.31 -3.09
C ARG A 42 -1.80 -21.51 -2.17
N PHE A 43 -1.57 -21.89 -0.89
CA PHE A 43 -2.63 -22.08 0.10
C PHE A 43 -2.88 -20.85 0.99
N ARG A 44 -1.96 -19.86 0.97
CA ARG A 44 -2.01 -18.68 1.83
C ARG A 44 -2.47 -17.42 1.10
N ARG A 45 -2.22 -17.30 -0.20
CA ARG A 45 -2.36 -16.05 -0.99
C ARG A 45 -3.73 -15.40 -0.85
N GLU A 46 -4.84 -16.16 -0.96
CA GLU A 46 -6.19 -15.61 -0.83
C GLU A 46 -6.45 -15.13 0.61
N ARG A 47 -5.95 -15.84 1.61
CA ARG A 47 -6.08 -15.45 3.02
C ARG A 47 -5.31 -14.17 3.30
N ILE A 48 -4.09 -14.06 2.79
CA ILE A 48 -3.26 -12.85 2.90
C ILE A 48 -3.97 -11.66 2.25
N ALA A 49 -4.44 -11.81 1.02
CA ALA A 49 -5.20 -10.76 0.34
C ALA A 49 -6.47 -10.39 1.11
N GLY A 50 -7.15 -11.36 1.71
CA GLY A 50 -8.32 -11.15 2.58
C GLY A 50 -8.00 -10.32 3.82
N VAL A 51 -6.88 -10.59 4.49
CA VAL A 51 -6.41 -9.79 5.65
C VAL A 51 -6.13 -8.35 5.24
N ILE A 52 -5.40 -8.13 4.14
CA ILE A 52 -5.06 -6.79 3.65
C ILE A 52 -6.33 -5.98 3.36
N LYS A 53 -7.30 -6.59 2.65
CA LYS A 53 -8.59 -5.95 2.34
C LYS A 53 -9.40 -5.64 3.59
N ALA A 54 -9.48 -6.59 4.54
CA ALA A 54 -10.26 -6.43 5.77
C ALA A 54 -9.73 -5.33 6.69
N GLN A 55 -8.43 -5.03 6.61
CA GLN A 55 -7.81 -3.95 7.38
C GLN A 55 -7.89 -2.58 6.67
N GLU A 56 -8.48 -2.52 5.49
CA GLU A 56 -8.61 -1.30 4.68
C GLU A 56 -7.28 -0.53 4.56
N VAL A 57 -6.19 -1.28 4.35
CA VAL A 57 -4.83 -0.75 4.31
C VAL A 57 -4.69 0.22 3.12
N ASP A 58 -4.18 1.41 3.37
CA ASP A 58 -3.93 2.42 2.34
C ASP A 58 -2.61 2.20 1.62
N VAL A 59 -1.57 1.92 2.39
CA VAL A 59 -0.22 1.64 1.91
C VAL A 59 0.33 0.40 2.61
N LEU A 60 0.75 -0.58 1.83
CA LEU A 60 1.31 -1.83 2.28
C LEU A 60 2.76 -1.97 1.81
N GLY A 61 3.71 -2.05 2.73
CA GLY A 61 5.08 -2.48 2.47
C GLY A 61 5.23 -3.99 2.66
N THR A 62 5.80 -4.67 1.68
CA THR A 62 5.97 -6.12 1.72
C THR A 62 7.45 -6.51 1.74
N GLN A 63 7.75 -7.70 2.23
CA GLN A 63 9.08 -8.31 2.22
C GLN A 63 8.97 -9.76 1.76
N GLU A 64 10.07 -10.29 1.23
CA GLU A 64 10.23 -11.69 0.79
C GLU A 64 9.28 -12.11 -0.34
N LEU A 65 8.74 -11.21 -1.12
CA LEU A 65 7.94 -11.60 -2.29
C LEU A 65 8.85 -12.11 -3.42
N LEU A 66 8.49 -13.22 -4.02
CA LEU A 66 8.99 -13.60 -5.35
C LEU A 66 8.10 -13.02 -6.45
N SER A 67 8.58 -12.99 -7.69
CA SER A 67 7.85 -12.45 -8.85
C SER A 67 6.45 -13.06 -8.99
N ASN A 68 6.30 -14.37 -8.84
CA ASN A 68 4.99 -15.04 -8.89
C ASN A 68 4.05 -14.56 -7.76
N GLN A 69 4.57 -14.32 -6.55
CA GLN A 69 3.79 -13.82 -5.42
C GLN A 69 3.35 -12.37 -5.63
N PHE A 70 4.22 -11.53 -6.19
CA PHE A 70 3.89 -10.16 -6.56
C PHE A 70 2.77 -10.11 -7.60
N ASN A 71 2.84 -10.98 -8.62
CA ASN A 71 1.83 -11.09 -9.67
C ASN A 71 0.49 -11.60 -9.12
N ASP A 72 0.51 -12.63 -8.26
CA ASP A 72 -0.69 -13.15 -7.60
C ASP A 72 -1.37 -12.07 -6.73
N LEU A 73 -0.60 -11.36 -5.90
CA LEU A 73 -1.15 -10.26 -5.08
C LEU A 73 -1.70 -9.12 -5.93
N SER A 74 -1.03 -8.75 -7.01
CA SER A 74 -1.52 -7.74 -7.95
C SER A 74 -2.87 -8.12 -8.55
N GLY A 75 -3.05 -9.41 -8.86
CA GLY A 75 -4.33 -9.94 -9.35
C GLY A 75 -5.42 -10.02 -8.28
N LEU A 76 -5.05 -10.36 -7.05
CA LEU A 76 -5.98 -10.49 -5.91
C LEU A 76 -6.37 -9.13 -5.31
N LEU A 77 -5.46 -8.16 -5.31
CA LEU A 77 -5.67 -6.80 -4.76
C LEU A 77 -6.04 -5.81 -5.86
N THR A 78 -7.12 -6.05 -6.59
CA THR A 78 -7.52 -5.27 -7.78
C THR A 78 -7.72 -3.76 -7.53
N GLY A 79 -8.00 -3.35 -6.28
CA GLY A 79 -8.08 -1.95 -5.84
C GLY A 79 -6.74 -1.29 -5.56
N TYR A 80 -5.64 -2.05 -5.63
CA TYR A 80 -4.29 -1.59 -5.33
C TYR A 80 -3.43 -1.53 -6.60
N GLN A 81 -2.40 -0.71 -6.55
CA GLN A 81 -1.27 -0.74 -7.47
C GLN A 81 -0.04 -1.21 -6.70
N GLY A 82 0.65 -2.20 -7.25
CA GLY A 82 1.94 -2.68 -6.75
C GLY A 82 3.09 -2.03 -7.50
N VAL A 83 4.17 -1.70 -6.78
CA VAL A 83 5.45 -1.23 -7.34
C VAL A 83 6.59 -1.94 -6.62
N GLY A 84 7.60 -2.37 -7.36
CA GLY A 84 8.77 -3.07 -6.85
C GLY A 84 9.41 -3.91 -7.94
N VAL A 85 10.65 -4.31 -7.69
CA VAL A 85 11.45 -5.15 -8.59
C VAL A 85 12.20 -6.21 -7.78
N GLY A 86 12.62 -7.27 -8.43
CA GLY A 86 13.48 -8.30 -7.84
C GLY A 86 14.88 -7.75 -7.51
N ARG A 87 15.39 -8.10 -6.35
CA ARG A 87 16.64 -7.53 -5.82
C ARG A 87 17.90 -7.96 -6.58
N LEU A 88 17.86 -9.09 -7.32
CA LEU A 88 19.06 -9.64 -7.96
C LEU A 88 19.38 -9.00 -9.32
N ASP A 89 18.36 -8.55 -10.04
CA ASP A 89 18.52 -8.03 -11.40
C ASP A 89 17.83 -6.69 -11.63
N GLY A 90 17.13 -6.18 -10.61
CA GLY A 90 16.34 -4.97 -10.76
C GLY A 90 15.10 -5.15 -11.66
N ALA A 91 14.68 -6.38 -11.91
CA ALA A 91 13.52 -6.75 -12.74
C ALA A 91 12.66 -7.81 -12.04
N GLU A 92 12.84 -9.10 -12.34
CA GLU A 92 11.99 -10.16 -11.82
C GLU A 92 12.70 -11.18 -10.92
N SER A 93 14.02 -11.13 -10.83
CA SER A 93 14.81 -12.12 -10.12
C SER A 93 15.06 -11.75 -8.66
N GLY A 94 14.90 -12.73 -7.79
CA GLY A 94 15.09 -12.59 -6.34
C GLY A 94 13.85 -12.04 -5.62
N GLU A 95 14.02 -11.72 -4.35
CA GLU A 95 12.95 -11.22 -3.51
C GLU A 95 12.68 -9.72 -3.75
N TYR A 96 11.41 -9.36 -3.69
CA TYR A 96 10.94 -7.97 -3.76
C TYR A 96 10.69 -7.42 -2.35
N CYS A 97 11.02 -6.14 -2.17
CA CYS A 97 10.47 -5.29 -1.14
C CYS A 97 9.46 -4.35 -1.81
N ALA A 98 8.30 -4.88 -2.18
CA ALA A 98 7.32 -4.14 -2.95
C ALA A 98 6.42 -3.28 -2.06
N VAL A 99 5.88 -2.20 -2.64
CA VAL A 99 4.85 -1.37 -2.03
C VAL A 99 3.56 -1.50 -2.82
N PHE A 100 2.45 -1.74 -2.15
CA PHE A 100 1.11 -1.69 -2.72
C PHE A 100 0.34 -0.53 -2.10
N PHE A 101 -0.40 0.23 -2.90
CA PHE A 101 -1.19 1.35 -2.42
C PHE A 101 -2.56 1.40 -3.11
N ARG A 102 -3.55 1.94 -2.42
CA ARG A 102 -4.92 2.08 -2.93
C ARG A 102 -4.98 3.08 -4.08
N LYS A 103 -5.48 2.65 -5.24
CA LYS A 103 -5.62 3.46 -6.45
C LYS A 103 -6.69 4.56 -6.35
N ASP A 104 -7.68 4.38 -5.48
CA ASP A 104 -8.74 5.36 -5.24
C ASP A 104 -8.32 6.52 -4.33
N ARG A 105 -7.17 6.39 -3.63
CA ARG A 105 -6.64 7.39 -2.71
C ARG A 105 -5.31 8.01 -3.17
N PHE A 106 -4.53 7.30 -3.95
CA PHE A 106 -3.16 7.69 -4.31
C PHE A 106 -2.90 7.53 -5.79
N THR A 107 -2.06 8.41 -6.32
CA THR A 107 -1.51 8.34 -7.67
C THR A 107 0.00 8.22 -7.57
N LEU A 108 0.58 7.24 -8.26
CA LEU A 108 2.04 7.11 -8.36
C LEU A 108 2.61 8.28 -9.16
N LEU A 109 3.50 9.04 -8.56
CA LEU A 109 4.21 10.13 -9.22
C LEU A 109 5.57 9.68 -9.74
N ASP A 110 6.26 8.87 -8.96
CA ASP A 110 7.57 8.32 -9.28
C ASP A 110 7.84 7.06 -8.45
N SER A 111 8.74 6.19 -8.92
CA SER A 111 9.16 5.00 -8.20
C SER A 111 10.61 4.66 -8.55
N GLY A 112 11.30 4.06 -7.57
CA GLY A 112 12.68 3.60 -7.76
C GLY A 112 13.05 2.57 -6.71
N THR A 113 14.10 1.82 -7.00
CA THR A 113 14.71 0.84 -6.09
C THR A 113 16.17 1.17 -5.94
N PHE A 114 16.68 1.05 -4.74
CA PHE A 114 18.10 1.18 -4.46
C PHE A 114 18.54 0.04 -3.53
N TRP A 115 19.80 -0.28 -3.60
CA TRP A 115 20.42 -1.27 -2.73
C TRP A 115 21.24 -0.58 -1.64
N LEU A 116 21.23 -1.15 -0.44
CA LEU A 116 22.06 -0.69 0.68
C LEU A 116 23.49 -1.25 0.60
N SER A 117 23.85 -1.86 -0.52
CA SER A 117 25.13 -2.48 -0.81
C SER A 117 25.55 -2.11 -2.23
N GLU A 118 26.88 -2.07 -2.50
CA GLU A 118 27.41 -1.91 -3.85
C GLU A 118 27.17 -3.15 -4.73
N THR A 119 26.94 -4.30 -4.09
CA THR A 119 26.61 -5.59 -4.73
C THR A 119 25.27 -6.06 -4.17
N PRO A 120 24.20 -6.07 -4.96
CA PRO A 120 22.90 -6.57 -4.54
C PRO A 120 22.92 -8.07 -4.29
#